data_3ae084dc89b7dd5be68ae691b7a5e8db
#
_entry.id   3ae084dc89b7dd5be68ae691b7a5e8db
#
_cell.length_a   1.000
_cell.length_b   1.000
_cell.length_c   1.000
_cell.angle_alpha   90.00
_cell.angle_beta   90.00
_cell.angle_gamma   90.00
#
_symmetry.space_group_name_H-M   'P 1'
#
loop_
_entity.id
_entity.type
_entity.pdbx_description
1 polymer ?
#
loop_
_entity_poly.entity_id
_entity_poly.type
_entity_poly.pdbx_seq_one_letter_code
_entity_poly.pdbx_strand_id
1 'polypeptide(L)'
;MSTRPPLLLVGHGTRSDAGVAEFTRLVGQVRARTGGRVPAVDGGFIELARPSVADAVVGLVAARSGGPGRIVAVPLVLTAAGHGKGDIPAALARELVRHPGLSYRYGRPLGPHPVLQNILAARIDTALAGAPRRDTHVVLVGRGSTDPDANAEIAKVTRLLWEGRGYGGAEFCFISLAEPSVPAALHRAVLLGARRIVVAPYFLFPGVLPDRVVTQSREFAAGHPRLEVAVAGLIGACDELAGLVLERYDEALGGDIRMNCDTCAYRVALPGFTDKVGRPQVPHYHPGDEAHRHAADIHAAHHDATQHHAANIDDHPGHRHDHAVHEHAAHEVLS
;
A
#
# COMPACT_ATOMS: atom_id res chain seq x y z
N MET A 1 -23.39 15.52 -23.44
CA MET A 1 -21.97 15.16 -23.27
C MET A 1 -21.80 14.55 -21.89
N SER A 2 -21.33 13.32 -21.78
CA SER A 2 -21.17 12.63 -20.50
C SER A 2 -20.17 13.39 -19.62
N THR A 3 -20.63 13.83 -18.47
CA THR A 3 -19.83 14.60 -17.50
C THR A 3 -19.04 13.66 -16.60
N ARG A 4 -18.26 12.76 -17.20
CA ARG A 4 -17.34 11.91 -16.40
C ARG A 4 -16.34 12.80 -15.64
N PRO A 5 -16.08 12.54 -14.35
CA PRO A 5 -15.11 13.32 -13.62
C PRO A 5 -13.67 13.05 -14.13
N PRO A 6 -12.75 13.99 -13.97
CA PRO A 6 -11.33 13.75 -14.18
C PRO A 6 -10.79 12.64 -13.30
N LEU A 7 -9.73 11.99 -13.75
CA LEU A 7 -9.02 10.92 -13.05
C LEU A 7 -7.68 11.43 -12.49
N LEU A 8 -7.48 11.26 -11.20
CA LEU A 8 -6.23 11.49 -10.50
C LEU A 8 -5.59 10.16 -10.11
N LEU A 9 -4.40 9.87 -10.60
CA LEU A 9 -3.58 8.76 -10.13
C LEU A 9 -2.74 9.25 -8.95
N VAL A 10 -2.78 8.54 -7.82
CA VAL A 10 -2.04 8.94 -6.62
C VAL A 10 -0.98 7.90 -6.28
N GLY A 11 0.29 8.29 -6.43
CA GLY A 11 1.45 7.50 -6.00
C GLY A 11 1.95 7.91 -4.62
N HIS A 12 2.64 7.00 -3.94
CA HIS A 12 3.33 7.33 -2.69
C HIS A 12 4.46 8.35 -2.95
N GLY A 13 5.28 8.06 -3.93
CA GLY A 13 6.50 8.80 -4.25
C GLY A 13 7.75 7.94 -4.16
N THR A 14 8.81 8.41 -4.79
CA THR A 14 10.10 7.72 -4.83
C THR A 14 11.22 8.75 -5.04
N ARG A 15 12.43 8.43 -4.55
CA ARG A 15 13.65 9.20 -4.85
C ARG A 15 14.35 8.71 -6.12
N SER A 16 13.79 7.69 -6.79
CA SER A 16 14.34 7.13 -8.02
C SER A 16 13.75 7.85 -9.23
N ASP A 17 14.60 8.48 -10.03
CA ASP A 17 14.19 9.11 -11.30
C ASP A 17 13.54 8.10 -12.25
N ALA A 18 14.05 6.85 -12.29
CA ALA A 18 13.44 5.78 -13.04
C ALA A 18 12.03 5.43 -12.53
N GLY A 19 11.81 5.49 -11.22
CA GLY A 19 10.48 5.29 -10.62
C GLY A 19 9.51 6.41 -10.99
N VAL A 20 9.96 7.67 -10.99
CA VAL A 20 9.17 8.82 -11.44
C VAL A 20 8.83 8.71 -12.92
N ALA A 21 9.80 8.34 -13.75
CA ALA A 21 9.59 8.14 -15.19
C ALA A 21 8.56 7.03 -15.48
N GLU A 22 8.63 5.91 -14.77
CA GLU A 22 7.66 4.81 -14.89
C GLU A 22 6.24 5.25 -14.49
N PHE A 23 6.11 5.97 -13.38
CA PHE A 23 4.83 6.54 -12.96
C PHE A 23 4.26 7.48 -14.04
N THR A 24 5.09 8.40 -14.56
CA THR A 24 4.70 9.34 -15.60
C THR A 24 4.28 8.61 -16.89
N ARG A 25 5.00 7.54 -17.25
CA ARG A 25 4.65 6.68 -18.38
C ARG A 25 3.28 6.03 -18.18
N LEU A 26 2.98 5.50 -16.99
CA LEU A 26 1.67 4.93 -16.68
C LEU A 26 0.55 5.99 -16.79
N VAL A 27 0.75 7.19 -16.26
CA VAL A 27 -0.22 8.29 -16.42
C VAL A 27 -0.49 8.57 -17.89
N GLY A 28 0.55 8.60 -18.72
CA GLY A 28 0.44 8.76 -20.18
C GLY A 28 -0.34 7.63 -20.85
N GLN A 29 -0.06 6.37 -20.48
CA GLN A 29 -0.77 5.19 -21.01
C GLN A 29 -2.25 5.20 -20.61
N VAL A 30 -2.56 5.51 -19.34
CA VAL A 30 -3.94 5.65 -18.86
C VAL A 30 -4.66 6.74 -19.65
N ARG A 31 -4.05 7.91 -19.81
CA ARG A 31 -4.61 9.03 -20.59
C ARG A 31 -4.93 8.62 -22.02
N ALA A 32 -3.98 8.00 -22.71
CA ALA A 32 -4.17 7.52 -24.09
C ALA A 32 -5.31 6.49 -24.19
N ARG A 33 -5.40 5.57 -23.21
CA ARG A 33 -6.39 4.49 -23.21
C ARG A 33 -7.81 4.98 -22.90
N THR A 34 -7.99 6.17 -22.34
CA THR A 34 -9.33 6.75 -22.13
C THR A 34 -10.06 7.05 -23.43
N GLY A 35 -9.33 7.27 -24.53
CA GLY A 35 -9.91 7.64 -25.82
C GLY A 35 -10.80 8.89 -25.76
N GLY A 36 -10.49 9.84 -24.87
CA GLY A 36 -11.27 11.05 -24.64
C GLY A 36 -12.54 10.88 -23.78
N ARG A 37 -12.83 9.67 -23.29
CA ARG A 37 -13.99 9.41 -22.41
C ARG A 37 -13.85 10.05 -21.02
N VAL A 38 -12.63 10.28 -20.57
CA VAL A 38 -12.30 10.99 -19.33
C VAL A 38 -11.72 12.34 -19.72
N PRO A 39 -12.28 13.46 -19.22
CA PRO A 39 -11.93 14.81 -19.69
C PRO A 39 -10.48 15.19 -19.38
N ALA A 40 -9.93 14.71 -18.30
CA ALA A 40 -8.53 14.90 -17.94
C ALA A 40 -8.03 13.73 -17.08
N VAL A 41 -6.77 13.37 -17.27
CA VAL A 41 -6.05 12.36 -16.46
C VAL A 41 -4.73 12.98 -16.04
N ASP A 42 -4.47 12.98 -14.75
CA ASP A 42 -3.20 13.44 -14.21
C ASP A 42 -2.75 12.56 -13.04
N GLY A 43 -1.52 12.75 -12.58
CA GLY A 43 -0.97 11.97 -11.48
C GLY A 43 -0.07 12.79 -10.58
N GLY A 44 -0.09 12.47 -9.30
CA GLY A 44 0.75 13.14 -8.31
C GLY A 44 1.18 12.20 -7.19
N PHE A 45 2.25 12.59 -6.53
CA PHE A 45 2.83 11.89 -5.39
C PHE A 45 2.44 12.56 -4.07
N ILE A 46 2.26 11.74 -3.03
CA ILE A 46 2.00 12.29 -1.68
C ILE A 46 3.28 12.86 -1.06
N GLU A 47 4.45 12.32 -1.45
CA GLU A 47 5.76 12.75 -0.95
C GLU A 47 6.91 12.41 -1.92
N LEU A 48 8.14 12.77 -1.57
CA LEU A 48 9.44 12.35 -2.14
C LEU A 48 9.66 12.72 -3.62
N ALA A 49 8.65 13.04 -4.38
CA ALA A 49 8.76 13.30 -5.81
C ALA A 49 7.75 14.36 -6.31
N ARG A 50 8.00 14.86 -7.52
CA ARG A 50 7.10 15.77 -8.24
C ARG A 50 6.53 15.09 -9.49
N PRO A 51 5.33 15.50 -9.96
CA PRO A 51 4.42 16.49 -9.35
C PRO A 51 3.81 15.97 -8.05
N SER A 52 3.47 16.86 -7.13
CA SER A 52 2.71 16.52 -5.94
C SER A 52 1.24 16.28 -6.26
N VAL A 53 0.48 15.67 -5.33
CA VAL A 53 -0.99 15.56 -5.43
C VAL A 53 -1.61 16.96 -5.61
N ALA A 54 -1.09 17.96 -4.90
CA ALA A 54 -1.56 19.35 -5.03
C ALA A 54 -1.36 19.89 -6.45
N ASP A 55 -0.17 19.70 -7.05
CA ASP A 55 0.12 20.14 -8.41
C ASP A 55 -0.85 19.51 -9.42
N ALA A 56 -1.08 18.18 -9.28
CA ALA A 56 -1.98 17.44 -10.16
C ALA A 56 -3.45 17.90 -9.99
N VAL A 57 -3.91 18.15 -8.76
CA VAL A 57 -5.27 18.64 -8.51
C VAL A 57 -5.48 20.01 -9.12
N VAL A 58 -4.52 20.93 -8.99
CA VAL A 58 -4.56 22.26 -9.64
C VAL A 58 -4.74 22.10 -11.15
N GLY A 59 -3.94 21.22 -11.79
CA GLY A 59 -4.06 20.94 -13.23
C GLY A 59 -5.43 20.40 -13.62
N LEU A 60 -5.97 19.44 -12.86
CA LEU A 60 -7.29 18.85 -13.12
C LEU A 60 -8.44 19.84 -12.92
N VAL A 61 -8.34 20.73 -11.93
CA VAL A 61 -9.34 21.79 -11.70
C VAL A 61 -9.29 22.82 -12.82
N ALA A 62 -8.09 23.26 -13.24
CA ALA A 62 -7.90 24.21 -14.34
C ALA A 62 -8.39 23.69 -15.70
N ALA A 63 -8.27 22.37 -15.93
CA ALA A 63 -8.73 21.74 -17.18
C ALA A 63 -10.27 21.67 -17.29
N ARG A 64 -11.03 22.11 -16.27
CA ARG A 64 -12.50 22.09 -16.25
C ARG A 64 -13.08 23.46 -16.59
N SER A 65 -14.00 23.49 -17.55
CA SER A 65 -14.71 24.72 -17.97
C SER A 65 -15.72 25.25 -16.92
N GLY A 66 -16.00 24.50 -15.84
CA GLY A 66 -17.04 24.84 -14.85
C GLY A 66 -16.52 24.97 -13.41
N GLY A 67 -15.22 25.20 -13.20
CA GLY A 67 -14.63 25.31 -11.87
C GLY A 67 -14.48 23.98 -11.12
N PRO A 68 -14.24 24.01 -9.80
CA PRO A 68 -14.09 22.83 -8.97
C PRO A 68 -15.31 21.92 -9.07
N GLY A 69 -15.11 20.63 -9.03
CA GLY A 69 -16.19 19.66 -9.15
C GLY A 69 -15.73 18.32 -8.61
N ARG A 70 -16.31 17.23 -9.10
CA ARG A 70 -15.90 15.89 -8.67
C ARG A 70 -14.69 15.41 -9.46
N ILE A 71 -13.72 14.80 -8.77
CA ILE A 71 -12.63 13.99 -9.34
C ILE A 71 -12.75 12.55 -8.84
N VAL A 72 -12.11 11.61 -9.52
CA VAL A 72 -11.90 10.25 -9.03
C VAL A 72 -10.42 10.07 -8.78
N ALA A 73 -10.05 9.71 -7.56
CA ALA A 73 -8.68 9.42 -7.18
C ALA A 73 -8.47 7.91 -7.08
N VAL A 74 -7.54 7.38 -7.87
CA VAL A 74 -7.14 5.96 -7.84
C VAL A 74 -5.77 5.85 -7.19
N PRO A 75 -5.66 5.18 -6.02
CA PRO A 75 -4.39 4.97 -5.36
C PRO A 75 -3.56 3.92 -6.10
N LEU A 76 -2.33 4.25 -6.46
CA LEU A 76 -1.38 3.30 -7.04
C LEU A 76 -0.66 2.54 -5.92
N VAL A 77 -1.42 1.75 -5.17
CA VAL A 77 -0.93 0.87 -4.12
C VAL A 77 -1.39 -0.55 -4.38
N LEU A 78 -0.53 -1.52 -4.08
CA LEU A 78 -0.78 -2.93 -4.37
C LEU A 78 -1.55 -3.62 -3.24
N THR A 79 -1.48 -3.10 -2.02
CA THR A 79 -2.15 -3.63 -0.83
C THR A 79 -2.79 -2.49 -0.03
N ALA A 80 -3.84 -2.81 0.71
CA ALA A 80 -4.53 -1.87 1.58
C ALA A 80 -3.75 -1.70 2.90
N ALA A 81 -2.71 -0.86 2.88
CA ALA A 81 -1.91 -0.50 4.06
C ALA A 81 -2.12 0.98 4.46
N GLY A 82 -1.36 1.44 5.46
CA GLY A 82 -1.46 2.78 6.02
C GLY A 82 -1.54 3.90 4.98
N HIS A 83 -0.71 3.88 3.93
CA HIS A 83 -0.77 4.89 2.87
C HIS A 83 -2.10 4.91 2.12
N GLY A 84 -2.63 3.73 1.78
CA GLY A 84 -3.92 3.63 1.10
C GLY A 84 -5.11 3.96 2.01
N LYS A 85 -5.00 3.66 3.30
CA LYS A 85 -6.07 3.84 4.30
C LYS A 85 -6.05 5.24 4.94
N GLY A 86 -4.89 5.91 5.02
CA GLY A 86 -4.68 7.15 5.76
C GLY A 86 -4.05 8.28 4.94
N ASP A 87 -2.80 8.13 4.49
CA ASP A 87 -2.02 9.25 3.96
C ASP A 87 -2.58 9.83 2.67
N ILE A 88 -3.01 8.98 1.74
CA ILE A 88 -3.62 9.42 0.48
C ILE A 88 -4.97 10.10 0.75
N PRO A 89 -5.92 9.51 1.51
CA PRO A 89 -7.14 10.20 1.91
C PRO A 89 -6.89 11.55 2.60
N ALA A 90 -5.89 11.63 3.48
CA ALA A 90 -5.52 12.87 4.15
C ALA A 90 -4.96 13.92 3.17
N ALA A 91 -4.13 13.52 2.21
CA ALA A 91 -3.65 14.41 1.15
C ALA A 91 -4.80 14.98 0.33
N LEU A 92 -5.76 14.13 -0.06
CA LEU A 92 -6.96 14.56 -0.79
C LEU A 92 -7.86 15.48 0.05
N ALA A 93 -8.02 15.20 1.34
CA ALA A 93 -8.80 16.05 2.24
C ALA A 93 -8.24 17.46 2.33
N ARG A 94 -6.90 17.64 2.34
CA ARG A 94 -6.26 18.96 2.28
C ARG A 94 -6.61 19.70 1.01
N GLU A 95 -6.71 19.01 -0.13
CA GLU A 95 -7.07 19.64 -1.40
C GLU A 95 -8.55 20.08 -1.42
N LEU A 96 -9.44 19.40 -0.71
CA LEU A 96 -10.83 19.86 -0.55
C LEU A 96 -10.91 21.22 0.17
N VAL A 97 -10.04 21.43 1.16
CA VAL A 97 -9.97 22.72 1.88
C VAL A 97 -9.42 23.82 0.97
N ARG A 98 -8.41 23.51 0.14
CA ARG A 98 -7.78 24.47 -0.78
C ARG A 98 -8.66 24.85 -1.97
N HIS A 99 -9.57 23.95 -2.37
CA HIS A 99 -10.44 24.12 -3.54
C HIS A 99 -11.92 23.99 -3.15
N PRO A 100 -12.56 25.06 -2.61
CA PRO A 100 -13.98 25.03 -2.25
C PRO A 100 -14.85 24.57 -3.43
N GLY A 101 -15.77 23.62 -3.17
CA GLY A 101 -16.60 23.00 -4.20
C GLY A 101 -15.98 21.78 -4.91
N LEU A 102 -14.72 21.44 -4.63
CA LEU A 102 -14.14 20.17 -5.04
C LEU A 102 -14.72 19.03 -4.19
N SER A 103 -14.96 17.89 -4.82
CA SER A 103 -15.28 16.63 -4.16
C SER A 103 -14.49 15.50 -4.83
N TYR A 104 -14.29 14.39 -4.12
CA TYR A 104 -13.64 13.23 -4.73
C TYR A 104 -14.37 11.92 -4.42
N ARG A 105 -14.20 10.94 -5.31
CA ARG A 105 -14.41 9.54 -5.02
C ARG A 105 -13.07 8.85 -4.97
N TYR A 106 -12.89 7.94 -4.03
CA TYR A 106 -11.65 7.24 -3.80
C TYR A 106 -11.78 5.79 -4.27
N GLY A 107 -10.93 5.38 -5.20
CA GLY A 107 -10.86 4.01 -5.70
C GLY A 107 -10.18 3.09 -4.70
N ARG A 108 -10.47 1.80 -4.77
CA ARG A 108 -9.78 0.80 -3.97
C ARG A 108 -8.34 0.56 -4.46
N PRO A 109 -7.45 -0.06 -3.67
CA PRO A 109 -6.14 -0.52 -4.09
C PRO A 109 -6.18 -1.39 -5.36
N LEU A 110 -5.07 -1.44 -6.08
CA LEU A 110 -4.97 -2.21 -7.32
C LEU A 110 -5.06 -3.72 -7.08
N GLY A 111 -4.47 -4.23 -6.02
CA GLY A 111 -4.42 -5.65 -5.73
C GLY A 111 -5.25 -6.08 -4.53
N PRO A 112 -5.34 -7.41 -4.32
CA PRO A 112 -4.99 -8.44 -5.28
C PRO A 112 -5.95 -8.47 -6.48
N HIS A 113 -5.43 -8.68 -7.70
CA HIS A 113 -6.22 -8.68 -8.94
C HIS A 113 -5.66 -9.69 -9.97
N PRO A 114 -6.50 -10.40 -10.76
CA PRO A 114 -6.02 -11.35 -11.78
C PRO A 114 -5.06 -10.75 -12.79
N VAL A 115 -5.26 -9.50 -13.21
CA VAL A 115 -4.35 -8.78 -14.12
C VAL A 115 -2.95 -8.69 -13.53
N LEU A 116 -2.80 -8.33 -12.25
CA LEU A 116 -1.50 -8.27 -11.57
C LEU A 116 -0.85 -9.66 -11.47
N GLN A 117 -1.64 -10.70 -11.21
CA GLN A 117 -1.16 -12.08 -11.20
C GLN A 117 -0.59 -12.50 -12.56
N ASN A 118 -1.25 -12.10 -13.65
CA ASN A 118 -0.80 -12.41 -15.01
C ASN A 118 0.47 -11.63 -15.37
N ILE A 119 0.56 -10.36 -15.01
CA ILE A 119 1.78 -9.56 -15.18
C ILE A 119 2.95 -10.22 -14.41
N LEU A 120 2.75 -10.57 -13.15
CA LEU A 120 3.75 -11.26 -12.34
C LEU A 120 4.21 -12.58 -13.00
N ALA A 121 3.27 -13.41 -13.44
CA ALA A 121 3.58 -14.66 -14.10
C ALA A 121 4.43 -14.43 -15.36
N ALA A 122 4.09 -13.44 -16.19
CA ALA A 122 4.87 -13.08 -17.36
C ALA A 122 6.30 -12.59 -17.01
N ARG A 123 6.45 -11.81 -15.92
CA ARG A 123 7.78 -11.38 -15.42
C ARG A 123 8.61 -12.55 -14.92
N ILE A 124 7.99 -13.50 -14.23
CA ILE A 124 8.63 -14.74 -13.78
C ILE A 124 9.05 -15.58 -14.97
N ASP A 125 8.20 -15.78 -15.98
CA ASP A 125 8.53 -16.55 -17.18
C ASP A 125 9.70 -15.94 -17.94
N THR A 126 9.76 -14.63 -18.03
CA THR A 126 10.93 -13.93 -18.60
C THR A 126 12.20 -14.24 -17.82
N ALA A 127 12.15 -14.24 -16.49
CA ALA A 127 13.30 -14.55 -15.64
C ALA A 127 13.69 -16.04 -15.67
N LEU A 128 12.74 -16.92 -15.97
CA LEU A 128 12.97 -18.36 -16.15
C LEU A 128 13.77 -18.69 -17.43
N ALA A 129 13.73 -17.81 -18.44
CA ALA A 129 14.44 -18.00 -19.70
C ALA A 129 14.18 -19.39 -20.33
N GLY A 130 12.95 -19.90 -20.24
CA GLY A 130 12.55 -21.22 -20.77
C GLY A 130 12.67 -22.40 -19.81
N ALA A 131 13.18 -22.20 -18.61
CA ALA A 131 13.23 -23.26 -17.61
C ALA A 131 11.82 -23.66 -17.14
N PRO A 132 11.59 -24.95 -16.81
CA PRO A 132 10.27 -25.44 -16.44
C PRO A 132 9.76 -24.83 -15.11
N ARG A 133 8.51 -24.38 -15.10
CA ARG A 133 7.86 -23.85 -13.90
C ARG A 133 7.80 -24.87 -12.77
N ARG A 134 7.54 -26.16 -13.08
CA ARG A 134 7.44 -27.24 -12.08
C ARG A 134 8.72 -27.44 -11.27
N ASP A 135 9.88 -27.07 -11.83
CA ASP A 135 11.18 -27.20 -11.19
C ASP A 135 11.63 -25.89 -10.52
N THR A 136 10.71 -24.91 -10.44
CA THR A 136 10.98 -23.57 -9.95
C THR A 136 10.15 -23.25 -8.72
N HIS A 137 10.82 -22.78 -7.67
CA HIS A 137 10.19 -22.11 -6.52
C HIS A 137 10.08 -20.60 -6.78
N VAL A 138 8.93 -20.02 -6.50
CA VAL A 138 8.72 -18.57 -6.56
C VAL A 138 8.81 -18.01 -5.14
N VAL A 139 9.60 -16.96 -4.94
CA VAL A 139 9.64 -16.19 -3.70
C VAL A 139 9.06 -14.80 -3.99
N LEU A 140 7.80 -14.58 -3.62
CA LEU A 140 7.14 -13.29 -3.79
C LEU A 140 7.56 -12.35 -2.65
N VAL A 141 8.07 -11.17 -3.02
CA VAL A 141 8.59 -10.19 -2.06
C VAL A 141 7.68 -8.98 -1.99
N GLY A 142 6.96 -8.84 -0.87
CA GLY A 142 6.22 -7.62 -0.54
C GLY A 142 7.09 -6.57 0.16
N ARG A 143 6.56 -5.36 0.29
CA ARG A 143 7.22 -4.30 1.07
C ARG A 143 7.33 -4.69 2.55
N GLY A 144 6.26 -5.26 3.09
CA GLY A 144 6.04 -5.38 4.53
C GLY A 144 5.34 -4.15 5.12
N SER A 145 4.61 -4.39 6.19
CA SER A 145 3.83 -3.35 6.87
C SER A 145 3.69 -3.69 8.36
N THR A 146 3.46 -2.68 9.18
CA THR A 146 2.97 -2.84 10.55
C THR A 146 1.47 -3.17 10.60
N ASP A 147 0.78 -3.07 9.47
CA ASP A 147 -0.62 -3.47 9.30
C ASP A 147 -0.66 -4.94 8.88
N PRO A 148 -1.16 -5.86 9.74
CA PRO A 148 -1.20 -7.29 9.46
C PRO A 148 -2.10 -7.65 8.28
N ASP A 149 -3.14 -6.87 7.98
CA ASP A 149 -4.01 -7.08 6.83
C ASP A 149 -3.23 -6.93 5.51
N ALA A 150 -2.39 -5.89 5.41
CA ALA A 150 -1.52 -5.71 4.25
C ALA A 150 -0.51 -6.85 4.07
N ASN A 151 0.02 -7.41 5.17
CA ASN A 151 0.92 -8.57 5.12
C ASN A 151 0.17 -9.84 4.71
N ALA A 152 -1.05 -10.02 5.21
CA ALA A 152 -1.92 -11.14 4.82
C ALA A 152 -2.29 -11.09 3.32
N GLU A 153 -2.44 -9.89 2.75
CA GLU A 153 -2.66 -9.74 1.30
C GLU A 153 -1.47 -10.27 0.48
N ILE A 154 -0.22 -10.11 0.93
CA ILE A 154 0.96 -10.68 0.25
C ILE A 154 0.92 -12.21 0.27
N ALA A 155 0.57 -12.82 1.39
CA ALA A 155 0.37 -14.27 1.48
C ALA A 155 -0.74 -14.74 0.52
N LYS A 156 -1.86 -14.02 0.46
CA LYS A 156 -2.97 -14.27 -0.46
C LYS A 156 -2.52 -14.15 -1.92
N VAL A 157 -1.79 -13.10 -2.29
CA VAL A 157 -1.25 -12.92 -3.64
C VAL A 157 -0.34 -14.08 -4.02
N THR A 158 0.55 -14.51 -3.12
CA THR A 158 1.45 -15.64 -3.34
C THR A 158 0.66 -16.93 -3.61
N ARG A 159 -0.35 -17.22 -2.80
CA ARG A 159 -1.21 -18.39 -3.01
C ARG A 159 -1.93 -18.33 -4.36
N LEU A 160 -2.53 -17.21 -4.70
CA LEU A 160 -3.22 -17.00 -5.98
C LEU A 160 -2.27 -17.06 -7.19
N LEU A 161 -1.02 -16.63 -7.01
CA LEU A 161 0.00 -16.72 -8.05
C LEU A 161 0.45 -18.16 -8.26
N TRP A 162 0.57 -18.95 -7.20
CA TRP A 162 0.99 -20.34 -7.29
C TRP A 162 -0.12 -21.24 -7.88
N GLU A 163 -1.35 -21.01 -7.46
CA GLU A 163 -2.49 -21.87 -7.80
C GLU A 163 -2.68 -21.99 -9.32
N GLY A 164 -2.66 -23.24 -9.82
CA GLY A 164 -2.95 -23.56 -11.21
C GLY A 164 -1.90 -23.13 -12.24
N ARG A 165 -0.78 -22.49 -11.85
CA ARG A 165 0.25 -22.04 -12.79
C ARG A 165 1.44 -22.99 -12.95
N GLY A 166 1.44 -24.10 -12.18
CA GLY A 166 2.42 -25.18 -12.32
C GLY A 166 3.81 -24.87 -11.77
N TYR A 167 3.97 -23.89 -10.89
CA TYR A 167 5.23 -23.70 -10.14
C TYR A 167 5.44 -24.81 -9.13
N GLY A 168 6.69 -25.26 -8.93
CA GLY A 168 7.06 -26.31 -7.99
C GLY A 168 6.82 -25.94 -6.52
N GLY A 169 6.84 -24.65 -6.20
CA GLY A 169 6.52 -24.13 -4.88
C GLY A 169 6.41 -22.61 -4.90
N ALA A 170 5.86 -22.05 -3.83
CA ALA A 170 5.82 -20.59 -3.65
C ALA A 170 5.89 -20.22 -2.17
N GLU A 171 6.73 -19.24 -1.85
CA GLU A 171 6.89 -18.62 -0.55
C GLU A 171 6.67 -17.12 -0.67
N PHE A 172 6.21 -16.49 0.42
CA PHE A 172 6.18 -15.04 0.50
C PHE A 172 7.20 -14.54 1.51
N CYS A 173 7.63 -13.31 1.32
CA CYS A 173 8.48 -12.61 2.28
C CYS A 173 8.35 -11.10 2.13
N PHE A 174 9.10 -10.39 2.98
CA PHE A 174 9.07 -8.95 3.04
C PHE A 174 10.50 -8.37 3.00
N ILE A 175 10.65 -7.23 2.34
CA ILE A 175 11.93 -6.53 2.30
C ILE A 175 12.13 -5.61 3.51
N SER A 176 11.06 -5.31 4.26
CA SER A 176 11.06 -4.40 5.41
C SER A 176 9.86 -4.67 6.32
N LEU A 177 9.93 -4.22 7.57
CA LEU A 177 8.84 -4.09 8.55
C LEU A 177 8.11 -5.37 8.96
N ALA A 178 8.31 -6.49 8.29
CA ALA A 178 7.64 -7.76 8.61
C ALA A 178 8.52 -8.96 8.27
N GLU A 179 8.22 -10.08 8.88
CA GLU A 179 8.86 -11.38 8.63
C GLU A 179 7.93 -12.32 7.84
N PRO A 180 8.53 -13.29 7.10
CA PRO A 180 9.94 -13.58 6.97
C PRO A 180 10.68 -12.58 6.07
N SER A 181 11.97 -12.36 6.32
CA SER A 181 12.84 -11.57 5.46
C SER A 181 13.17 -12.30 4.14
N VAL A 182 13.74 -11.59 3.16
CA VAL A 182 14.13 -12.20 1.87
C VAL A 182 15.12 -13.35 2.05
N PRO A 183 16.22 -13.21 2.81
CA PRO A 183 17.13 -14.33 3.06
C PRO A 183 16.45 -15.52 3.76
N ALA A 184 15.56 -15.25 4.72
CA ALA A 184 14.85 -16.30 5.44
C ALA A 184 13.92 -17.11 4.50
N ALA A 185 13.19 -16.46 3.61
CA ALA A 185 12.34 -17.15 2.64
C ALA A 185 13.14 -17.94 1.60
N LEU A 186 14.27 -17.41 1.13
CA LEU A 186 15.18 -18.12 0.23
C LEU A 186 15.73 -19.37 0.92
N HIS A 187 16.14 -19.27 2.19
CA HIS A 187 16.60 -20.42 2.96
C HIS A 187 15.49 -21.48 3.14
N ARG A 188 14.26 -21.06 3.44
CA ARG A 188 13.10 -21.97 3.51
C ARG A 188 12.86 -22.70 2.20
N ALA A 189 12.93 -21.99 1.07
CA ALA A 189 12.79 -22.63 -0.25
C ALA A 189 13.87 -23.70 -0.50
N VAL A 190 15.11 -23.45 -0.08
CA VAL A 190 16.20 -24.45 -0.13
C VAL A 190 15.89 -25.66 0.75
N LEU A 191 15.41 -25.46 1.98
CA LEU A 191 15.02 -26.55 2.87
C LEU A 191 13.86 -27.40 2.30
N LEU A 192 12.98 -26.78 1.52
CA LEU A 192 11.91 -27.46 0.77
C LEU A 192 12.41 -28.16 -0.51
N GLY A 193 13.71 -28.14 -0.77
CA GLY A 193 14.32 -28.86 -1.90
C GLY A 193 14.42 -28.05 -3.19
N ALA A 194 14.20 -26.73 -3.15
CA ALA A 194 14.35 -25.88 -4.34
C ALA A 194 15.78 -25.90 -4.86
N ARG A 195 15.95 -26.12 -6.16
CA ARG A 195 17.21 -26.01 -6.88
C ARG A 195 17.26 -24.77 -7.79
N ARG A 196 16.08 -24.27 -8.14
CA ARG A 196 15.86 -23.03 -8.87
C ARG A 196 14.84 -22.18 -8.14
N ILE A 197 15.18 -20.91 -7.91
CA ILE A 197 14.30 -19.94 -7.28
C ILE A 197 14.19 -18.73 -8.20
N VAL A 198 12.95 -18.26 -8.42
CA VAL A 198 12.71 -16.93 -8.99
C VAL A 198 12.16 -16.03 -7.88
N VAL A 199 12.91 -15.01 -7.53
CA VAL A 199 12.48 -13.95 -6.63
C VAL A 199 11.63 -12.97 -7.45
N ALA A 200 10.37 -12.77 -7.04
CA ALA A 200 9.41 -11.92 -7.72
C ALA A 200 9.07 -10.70 -6.84
N PRO A 201 9.66 -9.54 -7.11
CA PRO A 201 9.35 -8.32 -6.36
C PRO A 201 7.93 -7.84 -6.68
N TYR A 202 7.06 -7.76 -5.68
CA TYR A 202 5.70 -7.25 -5.82
C TYR A 202 5.67 -5.74 -5.61
N PHE A 203 6.21 -5.03 -6.62
CA PHE A 203 6.32 -3.57 -6.65
C PHE A 203 5.90 -3.04 -8.03
N LEU A 204 5.31 -1.84 -8.03
CA LEU A 204 4.90 -1.19 -9.28
C LEU A 204 6.11 -0.68 -10.05
N PHE A 205 7.00 0.08 -9.40
CA PHE A 205 8.04 0.86 -10.06
C PHE A 205 9.40 0.71 -9.38
N PRO A 206 10.50 1.10 -10.07
CA PRO A 206 11.85 1.15 -9.50
C PRO A 206 11.95 2.02 -8.25
N GLY A 207 12.88 1.65 -7.37
CA GLY A 207 13.14 2.38 -6.13
C GLY A 207 14.06 1.61 -5.20
N VAL A 208 14.38 2.21 -4.06
CA VAL A 208 15.34 1.67 -3.08
C VAL A 208 14.98 0.25 -2.61
N LEU A 209 13.69 -0.02 -2.38
CA LEU A 209 13.29 -1.34 -1.87
C LEU A 209 13.39 -2.45 -2.92
N PRO A 210 12.92 -2.30 -4.17
CA PRO A 210 13.19 -3.25 -5.23
C PRO A 210 14.68 -3.50 -5.45
N ASP A 211 15.53 -2.46 -5.41
CA ASP A 211 16.98 -2.60 -5.55
C ASP A 211 17.58 -3.41 -4.41
N ARG A 212 17.09 -3.22 -3.18
CA ARG A 212 17.48 -4.03 -2.02
C ARG A 212 17.08 -5.50 -2.18
N VAL A 213 15.91 -5.79 -2.79
CA VAL A 213 15.51 -7.18 -3.10
C VAL A 213 16.54 -7.82 -4.04
N VAL A 214 16.95 -7.12 -5.10
CA VAL A 214 17.96 -7.60 -6.03
C VAL A 214 19.29 -7.86 -5.32
N THR A 215 19.74 -6.93 -4.49
CA THR A 215 21.00 -7.04 -3.74
C THR A 215 20.98 -8.26 -2.82
N GLN A 216 19.97 -8.40 -1.96
CA GLN A 216 19.89 -9.54 -1.02
C GLN A 216 19.75 -10.88 -1.74
N SER A 217 19.05 -10.92 -2.88
CA SER A 217 18.94 -12.13 -3.68
C SER A 217 20.28 -12.54 -4.29
N ARG A 218 21.08 -11.59 -4.77
CA ARG A 218 22.43 -11.84 -5.31
C ARG A 218 23.41 -12.28 -4.24
N GLU A 219 23.39 -11.63 -3.08
CA GLU A 219 24.20 -12.01 -1.92
C GLU A 219 23.90 -13.44 -1.46
N PHE A 220 22.63 -13.80 -1.38
CA PHE A 220 22.21 -15.16 -1.06
C PHE A 220 22.71 -16.18 -2.09
N ALA A 221 22.54 -15.87 -3.39
CA ALA A 221 23.01 -16.74 -4.49
C ALA A 221 24.52 -16.97 -4.44
N ALA A 222 25.32 -15.94 -4.13
CA ALA A 222 26.77 -16.05 -4.01
C ALA A 222 27.19 -17.04 -2.91
N GLY A 223 26.43 -17.14 -1.82
CA GLY A 223 26.63 -18.14 -0.76
C GLY A 223 26.14 -19.54 -1.11
N HIS A 224 25.40 -19.73 -2.23
CA HIS A 224 24.76 -20.98 -2.61
C HIS A 224 25.03 -21.34 -4.08
N PRO A 225 26.27 -21.67 -4.48
CA PRO A 225 26.67 -21.83 -5.88
C PRO A 225 25.97 -22.97 -6.66
N ARG A 226 25.28 -23.87 -5.96
CA ARG A 226 24.47 -24.94 -6.58
C ARG A 226 23.00 -24.54 -6.80
N LEU A 227 22.61 -23.38 -6.35
CA LEU A 227 21.25 -22.85 -6.46
C LEU A 227 21.17 -21.84 -7.61
N GLU A 228 20.21 -22.05 -8.50
CA GLU A 228 19.90 -21.07 -9.52
C GLU A 228 18.92 -20.05 -8.95
N VAL A 229 19.37 -18.78 -8.80
CA VAL A 229 18.53 -17.69 -8.32
C VAL A 229 18.43 -16.62 -9.40
N ALA A 230 17.20 -16.35 -9.85
CA ALA A 230 16.90 -15.26 -10.75
C ALA A 230 15.95 -14.26 -10.08
N VAL A 231 16.00 -13.00 -10.49
CA VAL A 231 15.07 -11.96 -10.00
C VAL A 231 14.19 -11.52 -11.16
N ALA A 232 12.88 -11.64 -10.99
CA ALA A 232 11.91 -11.22 -11.98
C ALA A 232 11.82 -9.69 -12.05
N GLY A 233 11.38 -9.18 -13.20
CA GLY A 233 11.10 -7.76 -13.38
C GLY A 233 9.94 -7.28 -12.50
N LEU A 234 9.86 -5.97 -12.30
CA LEU A 234 8.75 -5.31 -11.63
C LEU A 234 7.48 -5.36 -12.48
N ILE A 235 6.33 -5.04 -11.87
CA ILE A 235 5.06 -4.90 -12.59
C ILE A 235 5.26 -3.89 -13.73
N GLY A 236 5.76 -2.70 -13.44
CA GLY A 236 6.06 -1.66 -14.41
C GLY A 236 4.83 -1.03 -15.04
N ALA A 237 5.03 0.07 -15.75
CA ALA A 237 3.98 0.65 -16.58
C ALA A 237 3.76 -0.22 -17.82
N CYS A 238 2.53 -0.74 -17.96
CA CYS A 238 2.11 -1.56 -19.09
C CYS A 238 0.61 -1.35 -19.35
N ASP A 239 0.15 -1.79 -20.51
CA ASP A 239 -1.24 -1.59 -20.94
C ASP A 239 -2.24 -2.31 -20.05
N GLU A 240 -1.88 -3.48 -19.51
CA GLU A 240 -2.71 -4.25 -18.61
C GLU A 240 -2.90 -3.48 -17.27
N LEU A 241 -1.83 -2.89 -16.74
CA LEU A 241 -1.91 -2.07 -15.53
C LEU A 241 -2.72 -0.81 -15.79
N ALA A 242 -2.55 -0.14 -16.92
CA ALA A 242 -3.35 1.01 -17.31
C ALA A 242 -4.85 0.65 -17.43
N GLY A 243 -5.15 -0.54 -17.96
CA GLY A 243 -6.52 -1.09 -17.98
C GLY A 243 -7.10 -1.28 -16.58
N LEU A 244 -6.32 -1.84 -15.65
CA LEU A 244 -6.73 -2.02 -14.26
C LEU A 244 -6.99 -0.68 -13.56
N VAL A 245 -6.18 0.34 -13.80
CA VAL A 245 -6.43 1.69 -13.26
C VAL A 245 -7.78 2.23 -13.72
N LEU A 246 -8.13 2.04 -15.00
CA LEU A 246 -9.43 2.47 -15.52
C LEU A 246 -10.59 1.63 -14.97
N GLU A 247 -10.39 0.35 -14.69
CA GLU A 247 -11.38 -0.48 -13.98
C GLU A 247 -11.64 0.08 -12.57
N ARG A 248 -10.59 0.43 -11.81
CA ARG A 248 -10.72 1.08 -10.49
C ARG A 248 -11.44 2.43 -10.57
N TYR A 249 -11.22 3.18 -11.65
CA TYR A 249 -11.92 4.42 -11.91
C TYR A 249 -13.43 4.17 -12.14
N ASP A 250 -13.79 3.19 -12.98
CA ASP A 250 -15.17 2.87 -13.29
C ASP A 250 -15.92 2.30 -12.06
N GLU A 251 -15.27 1.44 -11.25
CA GLU A 251 -15.79 0.97 -9.95
C GLU A 251 -16.10 2.15 -9.01
N ALA A 252 -15.18 3.10 -8.88
CA ALA A 252 -15.37 4.28 -8.04
C ALA A 252 -16.53 5.15 -8.53
N LEU A 253 -16.77 5.23 -9.84
CA LEU A 253 -17.92 5.93 -10.41
C LEU A 253 -19.24 5.20 -10.12
N GLY A 254 -19.26 3.89 -10.25
CA GLY A 254 -20.43 3.06 -9.98
C GLY A 254 -20.86 3.04 -8.51
N GLY A 255 -19.96 3.41 -7.60
CA GLY A 255 -20.20 3.37 -6.14
C GLY A 255 -20.00 1.99 -5.53
N ASP A 256 -19.59 0.98 -6.29
CA ASP A 256 -19.27 -0.37 -5.79
C ASP A 256 -17.82 -0.45 -5.28
N ILE A 257 -17.48 0.46 -4.38
CA ILE A 257 -16.15 0.51 -3.77
C ILE A 257 -16.13 -0.45 -2.59
N ARG A 258 -15.80 -1.70 -2.86
CA ARG A 258 -15.51 -2.68 -1.81
C ARG A 258 -14.06 -2.55 -1.41
N MET A 259 -13.84 -1.94 -0.25
CA MET A 259 -12.51 -1.92 0.38
C MET A 259 -12.28 -3.29 1.04
N ASN A 260 -11.04 -3.78 1.06
CA ASN A 260 -10.65 -4.94 1.90
C ASN A 260 -10.76 -4.63 3.41
N CYS A 261 -11.66 -3.72 3.76
CA CYS A 261 -11.81 -3.21 5.12
C CYS A 261 -12.78 -4.03 5.97
N ASP A 262 -13.54 -4.95 5.38
CA ASP A 262 -14.56 -5.70 6.13
C ASP A 262 -13.92 -6.64 7.16
N THR A 263 -12.66 -7.05 6.92
CA THR A 263 -11.84 -7.85 7.85
C THR A 263 -10.65 -7.09 8.42
N CYS A 264 -10.61 -5.77 8.25
CA CYS A 264 -9.48 -4.94 8.68
C CYS A 264 -9.41 -4.83 10.22
N ALA A 265 -8.20 -4.89 10.78
CA ALA A 265 -7.95 -4.72 12.22
C ALA A 265 -8.50 -3.40 12.81
N TYR A 266 -8.71 -2.38 11.97
CA TYR A 266 -9.34 -1.11 12.37
C TYR A 266 -10.86 -1.17 12.46
N ARG A 267 -11.50 -2.22 11.95
CA ARG A 267 -12.96 -2.44 11.99
C ARG A 267 -13.36 -3.64 12.86
N VAL A 268 -12.49 -4.62 12.95
CA VAL A 268 -12.73 -5.87 13.69
C VAL A 268 -11.78 -5.93 14.88
N ALA A 269 -12.32 -6.24 16.05
CA ALA A 269 -11.54 -6.45 17.27
C ALA A 269 -10.77 -7.78 17.16
N LEU A 270 -9.54 -7.71 16.67
CA LEU A 270 -8.63 -8.85 16.63
C LEU A 270 -7.80 -8.91 17.92
N PRO A 271 -7.48 -10.10 18.44
CA PRO A 271 -6.58 -10.26 19.57
C PRO A 271 -5.24 -9.54 19.31
N GLY A 272 -4.79 -8.71 20.23
CA GLY A 272 -3.57 -7.90 20.11
C GLY A 272 -3.74 -6.58 19.33
N PHE A 273 -4.91 -6.29 18.75
CA PHE A 273 -5.16 -5.08 17.96
C PHE A 273 -6.41 -4.31 18.40
N THR A 274 -6.94 -4.61 19.57
CA THR A 274 -8.18 -4.01 20.10
C THR A 274 -8.09 -2.49 20.26
N ASP A 275 -6.89 -1.96 20.52
CA ASP A 275 -6.62 -0.52 20.62
C ASP A 275 -6.73 0.21 19.26
N LYS A 276 -6.76 -0.50 18.13
CA LYS A 276 -6.86 0.06 16.77
C LYS A 276 -8.29 0.15 16.25
N VAL A 277 -9.23 -0.53 16.90
CA VAL A 277 -10.64 -0.56 16.47
C VAL A 277 -11.25 0.84 16.57
N GLY A 278 -11.80 1.32 15.44
CA GLY A 278 -12.47 2.61 15.37
C GLY A 278 -11.57 3.84 15.45
N ARG A 279 -10.26 3.66 15.57
CA ARG A 279 -9.33 4.81 15.53
C ARG A 279 -9.16 5.32 14.10
N PRO A 280 -9.26 6.64 13.88
CA PRO A 280 -8.87 7.21 12.60
C PRO A 280 -7.37 6.99 12.37
N GLN A 281 -7.00 6.75 11.12
CA GLN A 281 -5.59 6.81 10.72
C GLN A 281 -5.09 8.23 10.91
N VAL A 282 -4.08 8.40 11.75
CA VAL A 282 -3.40 9.70 11.89
C VAL A 282 -2.35 9.80 10.79
N PRO A 283 -2.44 10.81 9.90
CA PRO A 283 -1.41 11.02 8.90
C PRO A 283 -0.07 11.24 9.60
N HIS A 284 0.94 10.50 9.20
CA HIS A 284 2.28 10.76 9.70
C HIS A 284 2.94 11.90 8.93
N TYR A 285 3.82 12.61 9.61
CA TYR A 285 4.54 13.75 9.06
C TYR A 285 5.61 13.29 8.07
N HIS A 286 5.63 13.92 6.89
CA HIS A 286 6.67 13.72 5.89
C HIS A 286 7.59 14.94 5.85
N PRO A 287 8.91 14.77 6.08
CA PRO A 287 9.86 15.89 5.99
C PRO A 287 9.81 16.52 4.59
N GLY A 288 9.59 17.83 4.54
CA GLY A 288 9.51 18.58 3.30
C GLY A 288 8.10 18.99 2.85
N ASP A 289 7.06 18.54 3.54
CA ASP A 289 5.70 19.01 3.30
C ASP A 289 5.31 20.08 4.35
N GLU A 290 5.52 21.35 4.03
CA GLU A 290 5.21 22.48 4.92
C GLU A 290 3.72 22.59 5.27
N ALA A 291 2.82 22.07 4.44
CA ALA A 291 1.38 22.04 4.71
C ALA A 291 1.02 21.11 5.88
N HIS A 292 1.87 20.12 6.22
CA HIS A 292 1.66 19.25 7.37
C HIS A 292 1.93 19.93 8.71
N ARG A 293 2.79 20.95 8.78
CA ARG A 293 3.09 21.66 10.04
C ARG A 293 1.84 22.31 10.61
N HIS A 294 1.05 22.98 9.76
CA HIS A 294 -0.19 23.63 10.21
C HIS A 294 -1.28 22.64 10.64
N ALA A 295 -1.36 21.45 10.04
CA ALA A 295 -2.34 20.43 10.45
C ALA A 295 -1.97 19.79 11.79
N ALA A 296 -0.69 19.55 12.06
CA ALA A 296 -0.20 19.03 13.34
C ALA A 296 -0.43 20.02 14.48
N ASP A 297 -0.22 21.31 14.23
CA ASP A 297 -0.43 22.38 15.22
C ASP A 297 -1.91 22.56 15.55
N ILE A 298 -2.83 22.38 14.59
CA ILE A 298 -4.28 22.41 14.85
C ILE A 298 -4.72 21.21 15.68
N HIS A 299 -4.17 20.01 15.43
CA HIS A 299 -4.49 18.82 16.23
C HIS A 299 -3.88 18.88 17.64
N ALA A 300 -2.68 19.41 17.80
CA ALA A 300 -2.09 19.63 19.12
C ALA A 300 -2.92 20.63 19.96
N ALA A 301 -3.39 21.72 19.34
CA ALA A 301 -4.24 22.71 20.00
C ALA A 301 -5.62 22.15 20.39
N HIS A 302 -6.20 21.23 19.61
CA HIS A 302 -7.45 20.54 19.97
C HIS A 302 -7.26 19.50 21.08
N HIS A 303 -6.10 18.83 21.14
CA HIS A 303 -5.79 17.89 22.22
C HIS A 303 -5.58 18.61 23.56
N ASP A 304 -4.95 19.77 23.54
CA ASP A 304 -4.74 20.59 24.75
C ASP A 304 -6.06 21.18 25.26
N ALA A 305 -6.95 21.62 24.37
CA ALA A 305 -8.27 22.14 24.74
C ALA A 305 -9.20 21.07 25.34
N THR A 306 -9.08 19.80 24.91
CA THR A 306 -9.87 18.70 25.50
C THR A 306 -9.31 18.21 26.83
N GLN A 307 -8.00 18.31 27.08
CA GLN A 307 -7.42 17.98 28.38
C GLN A 307 -7.74 19.03 29.46
N HIS A 308 -7.83 20.31 29.09
CA HIS A 308 -8.24 21.35 30.04
C HIS A 308 -9.74 21.30 30.40
N HIS A 309 -10.58 20.68 29.55
CA HIS A 309 -12.00 20.49 29.91
C HIS A 309 -12.24 19.27 30.80
N ALA A 310 -11.37 18.27 30.78
CA ALA A 310 -11.44 17.09 31.65
C ALA A 310 -10.90 17.35 33.07
N ALA A 311 -10.05 18.36 33.24
CA ALA A 311 -9.44 18.69 34.54
C ALA A 311 -10.33 19.54 35.48
N ASN A 312 -11.51 20.01 35.03
CA ASN A 312 -12.38 20.91 35.80
C ASN A 312 -13.69 20.26 36.31
N ILE A 313 -13.80 18.93 36.35
CA ILE A 313 -15.04 18.23 36.79
C ILE A 313 -14.84 17.46 38.11
N ASP A 314 -13.64 17.34 38.65
CA ASP A 314 -13.41 16.64 39.93
C ASP A 314 -13.02 17.61 41.07
N ASP A 315 -14.01 18.34 41.55
CA ASP A 315 -13.93 18.92 42.90
C ASP A 315 -15.30 18.79 43.62
N HIS A 316 -15.54 17.58 44.16
CA HIS A 316 -16.52 17.39 45.24
C HIS A 316 -15.97 16.36 46.24
N PRO A 317 -15.92 16.73 47.55
CA PRO A 317 -15.37 15.89 48.61
C PRO A 317 -16.39 14.92 49.16
N GLY A 318 -15.98 13.69 49.38
CA GLY A 318 -16.67 12.83 50.37
C GLY A 318 -16.98 11.42 49.92
N HIS A 319 -16.16 10.48 50.24
CA HIS A 319 -16.42 9.34 51.13
C HIS A 319 -15.25 8.33 51.04
N ARG A 320 -14.61 8.14 52.19
CA ARG A 320 -13.67 7.05 52.45
C ARG A 320 -14.43 5.72 52.51
N HIS A 321 -13.95 4.70 51.85
CA HIS A 321 -14.08 3.33 52.28
C HIS A 321 -12.74 2.59 52.10
N ASP A 322 -12.21 2.21 53.30
CA ASP A 322 -11.15 1.24 53.47
C ASP A 322 -11.58 -0.13 52.90
N HIS A 323 -10.77 -0.79 52.13
CA HIS A 323 -10.70 -2.24 52.12
C HIS A 323 -9.29 -2.76 51.85
N ALA A 324 -8.98 -3.70 52.72
CA ALA A 324 -7.71 -4.31 53.06
C ALA A 324 -7.02 -5.10 51.94
N VAL A 325 -5.71 -5.12 52.08
CA VAL A 325 -4.70 -5.97 51.49
C VAL A 325 -5.03 -7.47 51.67
N HIS A 326 -4.89 -8.26 50.63
CA HIS A 326 -4.54 -9.67 50.76
C HIS A 326 -3.46 -10.04 49.71
N GLU A 327 -2.23 -10.21 50.24
CA GLU A 327 -1.17 -11.04 49.63
C GLU A 327 -1.64 -12.49 49.55
N HIS A 328 -1.39 -13.15 48.45
CA HIS A 328 -1.11 -14.60 48.47
C HIS A 328 -0.01 -15.01 47.49
N ALA A 329 0.83 -15.79 48.05
CA ALA A 329 2.12 -16.28 47.62
C ALA A 329 2.06 -17.27 46.44
N ALA A 330 3.24 -17.42 45.85
CA ALA A 330 3.65 -18.39 44.86
C ALA A 330 3.37 -19.85 45.22
N HIS A 331 3.14 -20.66 44.16
CA HIS A 331 3.60 -22.05 44.17
C HIS A 331 3.94 -22.49 42.72
N GLU A 332 5.22 -22.87 42.57
CA GLU A 332 5.72 -23.75 41.51
C GLU A 332 4.95 -25.08 41.53
N VAL A 333 4.84 -25.75 40.38
CA VAL A 333 5.21 -27.16 40.16
C VAL A 333 5.02 -27.53 38.68
N LEU A 334 6.12 -27.90 38.08
CA LEU A 334 6.39 -28.92 37.06
C LEU A 334 5.28 -29.95 36.72
N SER A 335 4.94 -30.06 35.45
CA SER A 335 5.01 -31.35 34.67
C SER A 335 4.91 -31.03 33.17
#